data_e83d59c431a4591d35e3d5b667b49e4c
#
_entry.id   e83d59c431a4591d35e3d5b667b49e4c
#
_cell.length_a   1.000
_cell.length_b   1.000
_cell.length_c   1.000
_cell.angle_alpha   90.00
_cell.angle_beta   90.00
_cell.angle_gamma   90.00
#
_symmetry.space_group_name_H-M   'P 1'
#
loop_
_entity.id
_entity.type
_entity.pdbx_description
1 polymer ?
#
loop_
_entity_poly.entity_id
_entity_poly.type
_entity_poly.pdbx_seq_one_letter_code
_entity_poly.pdbx_strand_id
1 'polypeptide(L)'
;ARYERQILRDEWGFKGLITSDCGAVNDFYMPGYHGTAKTATEATAQAVNAGTDLECGSAYRTIPKAVKAGMINEDKVNQSLKRLLVARFKLGDFDKDETVAWTQIPENVIACKAHKDLAEKIAEEGIVLLQNRNQLLPLNRNQKIVVMGPNANDSIMQRGNYSGYPTSSTTILQGIRNYMKGAEVKYVPACTLTRNEVQESRFNLFREGMKATYWNNQEQKGEPVATDVMKTAINLSNGGNTVFAPGVNLTHFSARYEGVLTPDRDENLTINMGIDDGCRLIVDGDTIVNMRECWGRVAP
;
A
#
# COMPACT_ATOMS: atom_id res chain seq x y z
N ALA A 1 -1.52 15.16 24.42
CA ALA A 1 -1.41 14.93 25.87
C ALA A 1 -2.72 14.44 26.49
N ARG A 2 -3.88 15.07 26.15
CA ARG A 2 -5.15 14.68 26.75
C ARG A 2 -5.56 13.24 26.41
N TYR A 3 -5.58 12.89 25.13
CA TYR A 3 -6.05 11.57 24.68
C TYR A 3 -5.11 10.45 25.10
N GLU A 4 -3.81 10.58 24.83
CA GLU A 4 -2.84 9.52 25.13
C GLU A 4 -2.55 9.38 26.62
N ARG A 5 -2.40 10.50 27.35
CA ARG A 5 -2.03 10.49 28.73
C ARG A 5 -3.23 10.38 29.66
N GLN A 6 -4.09 11.43 29.67
CA GLN A 6 -5.18 11.48 30.66
C GLN A 6 -6.21 10.38 30.42
N ILE A 7 -6.72 10.24 29.19
CA ILE A 7 -7.78 9.26 28.91
C ILE A 7 -7.19 7.85 28.81
N LEU A 8 -6.29 7.61 27.85
CA LEU A 8 -5.84 6.26 27.56
C LEU A 8 -5.01 5.66 28.68
N ARG A 9 -4.02 6.41 29.23
CA ARG A 9 -3.13 5.86 30.25
C ARG A 9 -3.65 6.02 31.66
N ASP A 10 -4.16 7.20 32.03
CA ASP A 10 -4.53 7.48 33.41
C ASP A 10 -5.94 6.95 33.72
N GLU A 11 -6.96 7.27 32.89
CA GLU A 11 -8.34 6.84 33.14
C GLU A 11 -8.56 5.37 32.77
N TRP A 12 -8.11 4.94 31.58
CA TRP A 12 -8.30 3.55 31.09
C TRP A 12 -7.21 2.59 31.55
N GLY A 13 -6.13 3.09 32.14
CA GLY A 13 -5.05 2.27 32.67
C GLY A 13 -4.20 1.55 31.65
N PHE A 14 -4.16 2.01 30.39
CA PHE A 14 -3.37 1.38 29.33
C PHE A 14 -1.87 1.40 29.65
N LYS A 15 -1.23 0.23 29.68
CA LYS A 15 0.19 0.04 30.02
C LYS A 15 1.08 -0.27 28.81
N GLY A 16 0.48 -0.41 27.63
CA GLY A 16 1.18 -0.79 26.41
C GLY A 16 1.95 0.34 25.75
N LEU A 17 2.56 0.01 24.62
CA LEU A 17 3.28 0.91 23.73
C LEU A 17 2.30 1.73 22.89
N ILE A 18 2.62 3.01 22.70
CA ILE A 18 1.95 3.89 21.73
C ILE A 18 2.95 4.22 20.62
N THR A 19 2.60 3.92 19.39
CA THR A 19 3.35 4.34 18.19
C THR A 19 2.58 5.42 17.45
N SER A 20 3.30 6.37 16.83
CA SER A 20 2.67 7.35 15.95
C SER A 20 2.27 6.71 14.63
N ASP A 21 1.35 7.33 13.92
CA ASP A 21 1.25 7.13 12.48
C ASP A 21 2.50 7.64 11.77
N CYS A 22 2.79 7.11 10.58
CA CYS A 22 3.99 7.44 9.83
C CYS A 22 3.95 8.90 9.36
N GLY A 23 4.98 9.67 9.75
CA GLY A 23 5.09 11.09 9.45
C GLY A 23 4.24 12.02 10.34
N ALA A 24 3.32 11.51 11.16
CA ALA A 24 2.38 12.34 11.92
C ALA A 24 3.05 13.35 12.87
N VAL A 25 4.21 13.04 13.45
CA VAL A 25 4.94 14.01 14.27
C VAL A 25 5.56 15.13 13.43
N ASN A 26 5.92 14.83 12.17
CA ASN A 26 6.41 15.84 11.26
C ASN A 26 5.33 16.88 10.91
N ASP A 27 4.06 16.46 10.88
CA ASP A 27 2.93 17.33 10.57
C ASP A 27 2.72 18.43 11.63
N PHE A 28 3.28 18.27 12.84
CA PHE A 28 3.20 19.30 13.87
C PHE A 28 3.95 20.59 13.48
N TYR A 29 5.02 20.48 12.68
CA TYR A 29 5.89 21.62 12.34
C TYR A 29 6.04 21.88 10.84
N MET A 30 5.63 20.95 9.97
CA MET A 30 5.75 21.15 8.53
C MET A 30 4.79 22.23 8.03
N PRO A 31 5.24 23.11 7.09
CA PRO A 31 4.38 24.12 6.49
C PRO A 31 3.13 23.52 5.82
N GLY A 32 1.97 24.11 6.07
CA GLY A 32 0.71 23.66 5.49
C GLY A 32 0.00 22.55 6.27
N TYR A 33 0.60 22.05 7.34
CA TYR A 33 0.01 21.05 8.24
C TYR A 33 -0.50 21.70 9.55
N HIS A 34 -0.35 21.02 10.70
CA HIS A 34 -1.01 21.43 11.95
C HIS A 34 -0.42 22.71 12.59
N GLY A 35 0.85 23.02 12.38
CA GLY A 35 1.47 24.23 12.91
C GLY A 35 1.50 24.34 14.43
N THR A 36 1.45 23.21 15.16
CA THR A 36 1.46 23.20 16.64
C THR A 36 2.87 23.33 17.21
N ALA A 37 3.89 23.10 16.41
CA ALA A 37 5.30 23.27 16.72
C ALA A 37 5.97 24.10 15.63
N LYS A 38 7.09 24.75 15.98
CA LYS A 38 7.89 25.52 15.02
C LYS A 38 9.03 24.73 14.42
N THR A 39 9.47 23.70 15.12
CA THR A 39 10.62 22.87 14.75
C THR A 39 10.39 21.40 15.04
N ALA A 40 11.15 20.52 14.38
CA ALA A 40 11.15 19.10 14.68
C ALA A 40 11.45 18.79 16.16
N THR A 41 12.33 19.59 16.80
CA THR A 41 12.68 19.43 18.22
C THR A 41 11.49 19.73 19.13
N GLU A 42 10.73 20.79 18.84
CA GLU A 42 9.50 21.12 19.58
C GLU A 42 8.41 20.07 19.36
N ALA A 43 8.23 19.62 18.10
CA ALA A 43 7.29 18.55 17.75
C ALA A 43 7.60 17.26 18.53
N THR A 44 8.86 16.85 18.53
CA THR A 44 9.36 15.71 19.31
C THR A 44 9.05 15.86 20.81
N ALA A 45 9.30 17.05 21.35
CA ALA A 45 9.01 17.30 22.77
C ALA A 45 7.51 17.22 23.09
N GLN A 46 6.66 17.72 22.20
CA GLN A 46 5.21 17.59 22.35
C GLN A 46 4.76 16.12 22.34
N ALA A 47 5.23 15.32 21.36
CA ALA A 47 4.85 13.92 21.22
C ALA A 47 5.34 13.06 22.40
N VAL A 48 6.62 13.14 22.78
CA VAL A 48 7.18 12.38 23.89
C VAL A 48 6.50 12.75 25.22
N ASN A 49 6.29 14.04 25.47
CA ASN A 49 5.60 14.50 26.69
C ASN A 49 4.11 14.13 26.71
N ALA A 50 3.50 13.96 25.54
CA ALA A 50 2.12 13.46 25.42
C ALA A 50 2.00 11.97 25.74
N GLY A 51 3.04 11.18 25.49
CA GLY A 51 3.07 9.75 25.78
C GLY A 51 3.25 8.84 24.57
N THR A 52 3.55 9.40 23.39
CA THR A 52 3.96 8.64 22.20
C THR A 52 5.34 8.04 22.41
N ASP A 53 5.43 6.72 22.44
CA ASP A 53 6.65 6.01 22.81
C ASP A 53 7.59 5.75 21.64
N LEU A 54 7.01 5.51 20.46
CA LEU A 54 7.73 5.20 19.22
C LEU A 54 7.19 6.08 18.09
N GLU A 55 8.06 6.59 17.26
CA GLU A 55 7.69 7.37 16.09
C GLU A 55 7.99 6.59 14.80
N CYS A 56 7.00 6.51 13.92
CA CYS A 56 7.20 6.16 12.53
C CYS A 56 7.51 7.43 11.73
N GLY A 57 8.78 7.78 11.62
CA GLY A 57 9.21 9.01 10.96
C GLY A 57 10.66 9.40 11.27
N SER A 58 10.94 10.70 11.28
CA SER A 58 12.29 11.22 11.45
C SER A 58 12.46 12.24 12.58
N ALA A 59 11.36 12.74 13.17
CA ALA A 59 11.41 13.79 14.17
C ALA A 59 12.12 13.35 15.46
N TYR A 60 11.94 12.09 15.89
CA TYR A 60 12.57 11.55 17.10
C TYR A 60 14.08 11.45 17.05
N ARG A 61 14.72 11.63 15.88
CA ARG A 61 16.17 11.85 15.77
C ARG A 61 16.62 13.10 16.53
N THR A 62 15.68 14.02 16.86
CA THR A 62 15.96 15.23 17.62
C THR A 62 15.80 15.07 19.13
N ILE A 63 15.45 13.87 19.66
CA ILE A 63 15.35 13.61 21.11
C ILE A 63 16.59 14.09 21.88
N PRO A 64 17.82 13.78 21.47
CA PRO A 64 19.01 14.23 22.21
C PRO A 64 19.09 15.77 22.31
N LYS A 65 18.70 16.46 21.24
CA LYS A 65 18.64 17.93 21.22
C LYS A 65 17.55 18.48 22.14
N ALA A 66 16.38 17.84 22.18
CA ALA A 66 15.28 18.23 23.01
C ALA A 66 15.58 18.01 24.52
N VAL A 67 16.24 16.91 24.87
CA VAL A 67 16.71 16.64 26.25
C VAL A 67 17.76 17.68 26.66
N LYS A 68 18.77 17.95 25.82
CA LYS A 68 19.78 18.95 26.11
C LYS A 68 19.20 20.35 26.29
N ALA A 69 18.13 20.68 25.58
CA ALA A 69 17.40 21.93 25.70
C ALA A 69 16.43 21.98 26.89
N GLY A 70 16.33 20.91 27.71
CA GLY A 70 15.39 20.82 28.82
C GLY A 70 13.90 20.68 28.44
N MET A 71 13.61 20.41 27.15
CA MET A 71 12.24 20.28 26.66
C MET A 71 11.64 18.89 26.99
N ILE A 72 12.48 17.89 27.14
CA ILE A 72 12.12 16.52 27.54
C ILE A 72 12.99 16.14 28.75
N ASN A 73 12.34 15.55 29.77
CA ASN A 73 13.09 14.88 30.83
C ASN A 73 13.52 13.49 30.33
N GLU A 74 14.78 13.11 30.58
CA GLU A 74 15.36 11.82 30.22
C GLU A 74 14.53 10.63 30.76
N ASP A 75 13.91 10.77 31.95
CA ASP A 75 13.01 9.78 32.51
C ASP A 75 11.83 9.45 31.59
N LYS A 76 11.35 10.41 30.79
CA LYS A 76 10.30 10.16 29.81
C LYS A 76 10.78 9.28 28.66
N VAL A 77 11.99 9.52 28.20
CA VAL A 77 12.64 8.69 27.16
C VAL A 77 12.84 7.27 27.69
N ASN A 78 13.32 7.14 28.93
CA ASN A 78 13.51 5.85 29.59
C ASN A 78 12.20 5.09 29.78
N GLN A 79 11.11 5.78 30.12
CA GLN A 79 9.77 5.17 30.22
C GLN A 79 9.28 4.64 28.88
N SER A 80 9.47 5.41 27.81
CA SER A 80 9.10 5.01 26.45
C SER A 80 9.94 3.82 25.97
N LEU A 81 11.25 3.88 26.18
CA LEU A 81 12.17 2.78 25.87
C LEU A 81 11.78 1.50 26.63
N LYS A 82 11.46 1.62 27.94
CA LYS A 82 11.01 0.48 28.74
C LYS A 82 9.77 -0.18 28.16
N ARG A 83 8.76 0.59 27.73
CA ARG A 83 7.54 0.04 27.11
C ARG A 83 7.84 -0.66 25.78
N LEU A 84 8.70 -0.07 24.97
CA LEU A 84 9.16 -0.67 23.73
C LEU A 84 9.88 -2.01 23.97
N LEU A 85 10.84 -2.03 24.90
CA LEU A 85 11.56 -3.25 25.23
C LEU A 85 10.65 -4.33 25.82
N VAL A 86 9.72 -3.95 26.71
CA VAL A 86 8.72 -4.91 27.24
C VAL A 86 7.88 -5.53 26.12
N ALA A 87 7.48 -4.75 25.12
CA ALA A 87 6.76 -5.29 23.96
C ALA A 87 7.62 -6.28 23.17
N ARG A 88 8.88 -5.92 22.90
CA ARG A 88 9.83 -6.78 22.18
C ARG A 88 10.15 -8.08 22.95
N PHE A 89 10.36 -7.99 24.27
CA PHE A 89 10.53 -9.19 25.11
C PHE A 89 9.31 -10.10 25.08
N LYS A 90 8.09 -9.53 25.14
CA LYS A 90 6.85 -10.32 25.02
C LYS A 90 6.67 -10.96 23.66
N LEU A 91 7.20 -10.35 22.60
CA LEU A 91 7.19 -10.90 21.26
C LEU A 91 8.25 -11.99 21.05
N GLY A 92 9.19 -12.15 21.98
CA GLY A 92 10.28 -13.12 21.85
C GLY A 92 11.41 -12.66 20.94
N ASP A 93 11.52 -11.34 20.64
CA ASP A 93 12.56 -10.79 19.75
C ASP A 93 14.00 -11.10 20.17
N PHE A 94 14.19 -11.47 21.44
CA PHE A 94 15.48 -11.79 22.04
C PHE A 94 15.64 -13.28 22.35
N ASP A 95 14.63 -14.07 22.05
CA ASP A 95 14.61 -15.50 22.24
C ASP A 95 15.00 -16.23 20.94
N LYS A 96 15.32 -17.52 21.04
CA LYS A 96 15.55 -18.34 19.85
C LYS A 96 14.21 -18.65 19.17
N ASP A 97 14.17 -18.59 17.86
CA ASP A 97 12.95 -18.81 17.09
C ASP A 97 12.22 -20.11 17.46
N GLU A 98 12.96 -21.17 17.75
CA GLU A 98 12.39 -22.49 18.11
C GLU A 98 11.62 -22.45 19.45
N THR A 99 11.88 -21.45 20.31
CA THR A 99 11.23 -21.30 21.62
C THR A 99 10.03 -20.35 21.59
N VAL A 100 9.81 -19.65 20.48
CA VAL A 100 8.74 -18.68 20.31
C VAL A 100 7.55 -19.36 19.61
N ALA A 101 6.40 -19.39 20.27
CA ALA A 101 5.24 -20.18 19.80
C ALA A 101 4.71 -19.75 18.44
N TRP A 102 4.69 -18.44 18.14
CA TRP A 102 4.14 -17.92 16.87
C TRP A 102 5.12 -18.04 15.69
N THR A 103 6.42 -18.16 15.91
CA THR A 103 7.37 -18.46 14.82
C THR A 103 7.23 -19.90 14.32
N GLN A 104 6.57 -20.76 15.08
CA GLN A 104 6.28 -22.14 14.72
C GLN A 104 4.97 -22.29 13.91
N ILE A 105 4.25 -21.20 13.68
CA ILE A 105 3.02 -21.25 12.88
C ILE A 105 3.40 -21.45 11.41
N PRO A 106 2.99 -22.55 10.75
CA PRO A 106 3.41 -22.84 9.40
C PRO A 106 2.72 -21.93 8.38
N GLU A 107 3.41 -21.63 7.29
CA GLU A 107 2.93 -20.71 6.24
C GLU A 107 1.60 -21.16 5.61
N ASN A 108 1.31 -22.47 5.57
CA ASN A 108 0.07 -22.99 5.01
C ASN A 108 -1.20 -22.64 5.81
N VAL A 109 -1.06 -22.02 6.98
CA VAL A 109 -2.18 -21.44 7.75
C VAL A 109 -2.69 -20.16 7.07
N ILE A 110 -1.83 -19.46 6.32
CA ILE A 110 -2.21 -18.24 5.61
C ILE A 110 -3.27 -18.58 4.57
N ALA A 111 -4.41 -17.88 4.64
CA ALA A 111 -5.54 -18.05 3.73
C ALA A 111 -6.01 -19.51 3.59
N CYS A 112 -5.85 -20.32 4.65
CA CYS A 112 -6.39 -21.68 4.68
C CYS A 112 -7.94 -21.67 4.58
N LYS A 113 -8.53 -22.85 4.32
CA LYS A 113 -9.98 -22.94 4.15
C LYS A 113 -10.76 -22.37 5.34
N ALA A 114 -10.32 -22.67 6.57
CA ALA A 114 -10.99 -22.16 7.77
C ALA A 114 -11.00 -20.64 7.86
N HIS A 115 -9.91 -19.99 7.46
CA HIS A 115 -9.82 -18.50 7.43
C HIS A 115 -10.71 -17.91 6.35
N LYS A 116 -10.79 -18.54 5.17
CA LYS A 116 -11.69 -18.11 4.09
C LYS A 116 -13.17 -18.27 4.47
N ASP A 117 -13.53 -19.41 5.05
CA ASP A 117 -14.91 -19.66 5.51
C ASP A 117 -15.31 -18.66 6.61
N LEU A 118 -14.39 -18.33 7.52
CA LEU A 118 -14.63 -17.32 8.56
C LEU A 118 -14.79 -15.92 7.96
N ALA A 119 -13.97 -15.55 6.98
CA ALA A 119 -14.09 -14.26 6.30
C ALA A 119 -15.42 -14.10 5.57
N GLU A 120 -15.88 -15.16 4.87
CA GLU A 120 -17.18 -15.20 4.23
C GLU A 120 -18.32 -15.04 5.26
N LYS A 121 -18.27 -15.79 6.35
CA LYS A 121 -19.26 -15.71 7.43
C LYS A 121 -19.33 -14.31 8.06
N ILE A 122 -18.17 -13.68 8.32
CA ILE A 122 -18.13 -12.30 8.86
C ILE A 122 -18.76 -11.32 7.87
N ALA A 123 -18.49 -11.49 6.57
CA ALA A 123 -19.08 -10.64 5.54
C ALA A 123 -20.61 -10.81 5.48
N GLU A 124 -21.12 -12.05 5.55
CA GLU A 124 -22.55 -12.32 5.59
C GLU A 124 -23.24 -11.71 6.83
N GLU A 125 -22.63 -11.85 8.00
CA GLU A 125 -23.16 -11.27 9.25
C GLU A 125 -23.08 -9.74 9.27
N GLY A 126 -22.14 -9.15 8.51
CA GLY A 126 -21.98 -7.69 8.38
C GLY A 126 -22.97 -7.03 7.41
N ILE A 127 -23.64 -7.80 6.55
CA ILE A 127 -24.58 -7.25 5.56
C ILE A 127 -25.93 -6.95 6.20
N VAL A 128 -26.39 -5.71 6.08
CA VAL A 128 -27.67 -5.26 6.60
C VAL A 128 -28.66 -5.04 5.47
N LEU A 129 -29.79 -5.77 5.49
CA LEU A 129 -30.88 -5.58 4.55
C LEU A 129 -31.71 -4.35 4.95
N LEU A 130 -31.43 -3.19 4.35
CA LEU A 130 -32.11 -1.94 4.66
C LEU A 130 -33.56 -1.89 4.12
N GLN A 131 -33.83 -2.59 3.02
CA GLN A 131 -35.14 -2.57 2.38
C GLN A 131 -35.33 -3.82 1.50
N ASN A 132 -36.53 -4.39 1.52
CA ASN A 132 -36.92 -5.49 0.63
C ASN A 132 -38.37 -5.28 0.14
N ARG A 133 -38.56 -4.36 -0.81
CA ARG A 133 -39.87 -4.09 -1.39
C ARG A 133 -40.39 -5.27 -2.19
N ASN A 134 -41.66 -5.59 -2.04
CA ASN A 134 -42.32 -6.70 -2.74
C ASN A 134 -41.63 -8.06 -2.55
N GLN A 135 -40.87 -8.21 -1.48
CA GLN A 135 -40.12 -9.46 -1.20
C GLN A 135 -39.24 -9.92 -2.37
N LEU A 136 -38.59 -8.96 -3.03
CA LEU A 136 -37.72 -9.23 -4.17
C LEU A 136 -36.54 -10.14 -3.82
N LEU A 137 -36.01 -10.01 -2.62
CA LEU A 137 -34.93 -10.85 -2.10
C LEU A 137 -35.48 -11.98 -1.19
N PRO A 138 -34.89 -13.17 -1.24
CA PRO A 138 -33.78 -13.61 -2.10
C PRO A 138 -34.18 -13.74 -3.57
N LEU A 139 -33.22 -13.47 -4.47
CA LEU A 139 -33.45 -13.60 -5.91
C LEU A 139 -33.74 -15.04 -6.31
N ASN A 140 -34.69 -15.23 -7.22
CA ASN A 140 -34.93 -16.54 -7.82
C ASN A 140 -33.76 -16.88 -8.76
N ARG A 141 -33.21 -18.10 -8.62
CA ARG A 141 -32.05 -18.55 -9.40
C ARG A 141 -32.30 -18.68 -10.91
N ASN A 142 -33.56 -18.63 -11.35
CA ASN A 142 -33.93 -18.70 -12.78
C ASN A 142 -34.19 -17.32 -13.40
N GLN A 143 -33.99 -16.23 -12.64
CA GLN A 143 -34.19 -14.89 -13.13
C GLN A 143 -33.04 -14.46 -14.04
N LYS A 144 -33.36 -13.61 -15.02
CA LYS A 144 -32.35 -12.88 -15.78
C LYS A 144 -31.85 -11.69 -14.94
N ILE A 145 -30.55 -11.54 -14.80
CA ILE A 145 -29.93 -10.51 -13.97
C ILE A 145 -29.03 -9.65 -14.84
N VAL A 146 -29.11 -8.35 -14.64
CA VAL A 146 -28.15 -7.38 -15.17
C VAL A 146 -27.38 -6.81 -13.99
N VAL A 147 -26.08 -7.03 -13.96
CA VAL A 147 -25.15 -6.42 -13.00
C VAL A 147 -24.53 -5.21 -13.66
N MET A 148 -24.66 -4.05 -13.05
CA MET A 148 -24.21 -2.77 -13.61
C MET A 148 -23.20 -2.09 -12.69
N GLY A 149 -22.30 -1.33 -13.32
CA GLY A 149 -21.30 -0.53 -12.63
C GLY A 149 -19.87 -1.08 -12.77
N PRO A 150 -18.87 -0.18 -12.83
CA PRO A 150 -17.48 -0.55 -13.08
C PRO A 150 -16.90 -1.43 -11.97
N ASN A 151 -17.25 -1.14 -10.72
CA ASN A 151 -16.72 -1.86 -9.54
C ASN A 151 -17.26 -3.29 -9.41
N ALA A 152 -18.34 -3.64 -10.11
CA ALA A 152 -18.96 -4.95 -9.98
C ALA A 152 -18.03 -6.09 -10.44
N ASN A 153 -17.07 -5.81 -11.30
CA ASN A 153 -16.10 -6.79 -11.80
C ASN A 153 -14.65 -6.35 -11.58
N ASP A 154 -14.40 -5.54 -10.59
CA ASP A 154 -13.06 -5.06 -10.26
C ASP A 154 -12.59 -5.67 -8.93
N SER A 155 -11.60 -6.58 -8.99
CA SER A 155 -11.03 -7.22 -7.81
C SER A 155 -10.09 -6.32 -7.01
N ILE A 156 -9.56 -5.27 -7.65
CA ILE A 156 -8.64 -4.32 -6.99
C ILE A 156 -9.44 -3.35 -6.11
N MET A 157 -10.58 -2.88 -6.62
CA MET A 157 -11.47 -1.99 -5.86
C MET A 157 -12.03 -2.61 -4.56
N GLN A 158 -12.06 -3.94 -4.47
CA GLN A 158 -12.44 -4.65 -3.25
C GLN A 158 -11.38 -4.57 -2.16
N ARG A 159 -10.15 -4.23 -2.52
CA ARG A 159 -9.04 -4.07 -1.56
C ARG A 159 -9.09 -2.67 -0.97
N GLY A 160 -9.01 -2.56 0.32
CA GLY A 160 -8.77 -1.27 0.96
C GLY A 160 -7.34 -0.81 0.78
N ASN A 161 -7.04 0.39 1.27
CA ASN A 161 -5.66 0.83 1.44
C ASN A 161 -4.94 -0.12 2.44
N TYR A 162 -3.66 -0.34 2.24
CA TYR A 162 -2.84 -1.28 3.05
C TYR A 162 -3.31 -2.75 3.00
N SER A 163 -4.06 -3.14 1.98
CA SER A 163 -4.42 -4.53 1.82
C SER A 163 -3.22 -5.36 1.37
N GLY A 164 -3.12 -6.59 1.88
CA GLY A 164 -2.22 -7.60 1.31
C GLY A 164 -2.71 -8.09 -0.06
N TYR A 165 -1.89 -8.89 -0.72
CA TYR A 165 -2.29 -9.57 -1.96
C TYR A 165 -3.04 -10.85 -1.63
N PRO A 166 -4.33 -10.94 -1.96
CA PRO A 166 -5.11 -12.14 -1.66
C PRO A 166 -4.70 -13.30 -2.58
N THR A 167 -4.70 -14.52 -2.06
CA THR A 167 -4.46 -15.74 -2.84
C THR A 167 -5.56 -16.00 -3.87
N SER A 168 -6.75 -15.44 -3.65
CA SER A 168 -7.89 -15.47 -4.56
C SER A 168 -8.83 -14.32 -4.26
N SER A 169 -9.48 -13.79 -5.29
CA SER A 169 -10.52 -12.76 -5.15
C SER A 169 -11.77 -13.21 -5.89
N THR A 170 -12.93 -12.94 -5.33
CA THR A 170 -14.22 -13.15 -5.98
C THR A 170 -14.90 -11.79 -6.14
N THR A 171 -15.06 -11.30 -7.37
CA THR A 171 -15.78 -10.04 -7.62
C THR A 171 -17.28 -10.23 -7.35
N ILE A 172 -17.99 -9.12 -7.15
CA ILE A 172 -19.46 -9.14 -6.99
C ILE A 172 -20.12 -9.87 -8.18
N LEU A 173 -19.70 -9.55 -9.40
CA LEU A 173 -20.18 -10.23 -10.61
C LEU A 173 -19.90 -11.73 -10.58
N GLN A 174 -18.69 -12.11 -10.19
CA GLN A 174 -18.30 -13.51 -10.10
C GLN A 174 -19.09 -14.26 -9.03
N GLY A 175 -19.29 -13.65 -7.85
CA GLY A 175 -20.12 -14.20 -6.78
C GLY A 175 -21.56 -14.46 -7.22
N ILE A 176 -22.18 -13.47 -7.89
CA ILE A 176 -23.52 -13.59 -8.45
C ILE A 176 -23.58 -14.73 -9.47
N ARG A 177 -22.63 -14.82 -10.40
CA ARG A 177 -22.57 -15.90 -11.40
C ARG A 177 -22.41 -17.27 -10.76
N ASN A 178 -21.58 -17.37 -9.72
CA ASN A 178 -21.36 -18.63 -8.99
C ASN A 178 -22.63 -19.08 -8.26
N TYR A 179 -23.37 -18.16 -7.67
CA TYR A 179 -24.63 -18.44 -6.97
C TYR A 179 -25.77 -18.74 -7.95
N MET A 180 -25.86 -18.02 -9.05
CA MET A 180 -26.93 -18.07 -10.06
C MET A 180 -26.60 -19.03 -11.21
N LYS A 181 -25.99 -20.20 -10.90
CA LYS A 181 -25.62 -21.19 -11.92
C LYS A 181 -26.81 -21.57 -12.77
N GLY A 182 -26.69 -21.37 -14.11
CA GLY A 182 -27.75 -21.64 -15.08
C GLY A 182 -28.65 -20.45 -15.42
N ALA A 183 -28.54 -19.33 -14.71
CA ALA A 183 -29.24 -18.10 -15.07
C ALA A 183 -28.42 -17.25 -16.06
N GLU A 184 -29.13 -16.41 -16.84
CA GLU A 184 -28.50 -15.39 -17.68
C GLU A 184 -28.06 -14.20 -16.81
N VAL A 185 -26.74 -14.04 -16.59
CA VAL A 185 -26.18 -12.91 -15.86
C VAL A 185 -25.38 -12.04 -16.82
N LYS A 186 -25.95 -10.89 -17.20
CA LYS A 186 -25.33 -9.91 -18.08
C LYS A 186 -24.59 -8.87 -17.25
N TYR A 187 -23.40 -8.47 -17.70
CA TYR A 187 -22.63 -7.38 -17.10
C TYR A 187 -22.59 -6.17 -18.03
N VAL A 188 -22.79 -4.98 -17.46
CA VAL A 188 -22.70 -3.70 -18.16
C VAL A 188 -21.88 -2.73 -17.28
N PRO A 189 -20.70 -2.28 -17.73
CA PRO A 189 -19.91 -1.30 -16.93
C PRO A 189 -20.65 0.02 -16.65
N ALA A 190 -21.53 0.45 -17.57
CA ALA A 190 -22.40 1.63 -17.51
C ALA A 190 -21.67 2.97 -17.49
N CYS A 191 -20.59 3.11 -16.73
CA CYS A 191 -19.77 4.33 -16.64
C CYS A 191 -18.31 3.97 -16.34
N THR A 192 -17.43 4.95 -16.44
CA THR A 192 -16.06 4.88 -15.95
C THR A 192 -15.98 5.36 -14.50
N LEU A 193 -14.91 4.99 -13.77
CA LEU A 193 -14.71 5.39 -12.36
C LEU A 193 -14.35 6.87 -12.20
N THR A 194 -13.78 7.46 -13.27
CA THR A 194 -13.31 8.83 -13.27
C THR A 194 -13.92 9.60 -14.44
N ARG A 195 -13.23 10.54 -15.04
CA ARG A 195 -13.72 11.34 -16.16
C ARG A 195 -14.01 10.49 -17.39
N ASN A 196 -14.91 10.94 -18.28
CA ASN A 196 -15.21 10.33 -19.59
C ASN A 196 -14.06 10.49 -20.62
N GLU A 197 -12.85 10.69 -20.15
CA GLU A 197 -11.68 10.77 -21.02
C GLU A 197 -11.10 9.36 -21.16
N VAL A 198 -11.29 8.76 -22.32
CA VAL A 198 -10.58 7.53 -22.68
C VAL A 198 -9.16 7.94 -23.03
N GLN A 199 -8.23 7.64 -22.16
CA GLN A 199 -6.81 7.72 -22.50
C GLN A 199 -6.44 6.43 -23.25
N GLU A 200 -6.33 6.53 -24.54
CA GLU A 200 -5.82 5.42 -25.35
C GLU A 200 -4.32 5.27 -25.12
N SER A 201 -3.91 4.05 -24.80
CA SER A 201 -2.48 3.74 -24.76
C SER A 201 -1.89 3.85 -26.15
N ARG A 202 -0.86 4.69 -26.28
CA ARG A 202 -0.09 4.86 -27.53
C ARG A 202 1.19 4.00 -27.51
N PHE A 203 1.21 2.93 -26.74
CA PHE A 203 2.36 2.01 -26.68
C PHE A 203 2.68 1.38 -28.04
N ASN A 204 1.69 1.25 -28.93
CA ASN A 204 1.86 0.81 -30.32
C ASN A 204 2.84 1.68 -31.12
N LEU A 205 3.15 2.89 -30.69
CA LEU A 205 4.15 3.75 -31.31
C LEU A 205 5.59 3.27 -31.06
N PHE A 206 5.80 2.42 -30.06
CA PHE A 206 7.02 1.62 -29.92
C PHE A 206 6.92 0.39 -30.81
N ARG A 207 7.12 0.55 -32.10
CA ARG A 207 6.84 -0.49 -33.12
C ARG A 207 7.57 -1.80 -32.84
N GLU A 208 8.78 -1.73 -32.32
CA GLU A 208 9.58 -2.90 -31.92
C GLU A 208 9.37 -3.30 -30.45
N GLY A 209 8.58 -2.54 -29.69
CA GLY A 209 8.42 -2.64 -28.26
C GLY A 209 9.51 -1.90 -27.51
N MET A 210 9.59 -2.15 -26.21
CA MET A 210 10.66 -1.60 -25.35
C MET A 210 11.54 -2.73 -24.84
N LYS A 211 12.86 -2.56 -24.98
CA LYS A 211 13.84 -3.45 -24.36
C LYS A 211 13.83 -3.21 -22.85
N ALA A 212 13.58 -4.24 -22.08
CA ALA A 212 13.71 -4.27 -20.63
C ALA A 212 15.04 -4.94 -20.24
N THR A 213 15.78 -4.33 -19.34
CA THR A 213 17.05 -4.84 -18.81
C THR A 213 17.03 -4.74 -17.30
N TYR A 214 17.41 -5.82 -16.60
CA TYR A 214 17.29 -5.92 -15.13
C TYR A 214 18.63 -6.25 -14.48
N TRP A 215 18.90 -5.63 -13.32
CA TRP A 215 20.08 -5.87 -12.49
C TRP A 215 19.64 -6.11 -11.03
N ASN A 216 20.30 -7.06 -10.35
CA ASN A 216 20.12 -7.30 -8.91
C ASN A 216 20.96 -6.32 -8.06
N ASN A 217 20.99 -5.05 -8.45
CA ASN A 217 21.56 -3.92 -7.73
C ASN A 217 20.85 -2.62 -8.15
N GLN A 218 20.99 -1.57 -7.37
CA GLN A 218 20.31 -0.28 -7.61
C GLN A 218 21.05 0.61 -8.62
N GLU A 219 22.33 0.34 -8.87
CA GLU A 219 23.20 1.19 -9.69
C GLU A 219 23.29 0.78 -11.16
N GLN A 220 22.60 -0.27 -11.57
CA GLN A 220 22.66 -0.86 -12.93
C GLN A 220 24.11 -1.23 -13.32
N LYS A 221 24.89 -1.78 -12.37
CA LYS A 221 26.29 -2.16 -12.59
C LYS A 221 26.43 -3.66 -12.88
N GLY A 222 27.46 -3.97 -13.67
CA GLY A 222 27.79 -5.34 -14.06
C GLY A 222 26.87 -5.89 -15.14
N GLU A 223 26.96 -7.20 -15.36
CA GLU A 223 26.11 -7.87 -16.33
C GLU A 223 24.66 -7.91 -15.85
N PRO A 224 23.70 -7.66 -16.74
CA PRO A 224 22.28 -7.77 -16.40
C PRO A 224 21.90 -9.22 -16.11
N VAL A 225 21.00 -9.42 -15.16
CA VAL A 225 20.52 -10.77 -14.78
C VAL A 225 19.39 -11.26 -15.70
N ALA A 226 18.66 -10.34 -16.34
CA ALA A 226 17.62 -10.67 -17.30
C ALA A 226 17.43 -9.54 -18.32
N THR A 227 16.97 -9.91 -19.52
CA THR A 227 16.54 -8.98 -20.56
C THR A 227 15.26 -9.51 -21.18
N ASP A 228 14.38 -8.61 -21.61
CA ASP A 228 13.11 -8.94 -22.29
C ASP A 228 12.74 -7.84 -23.29
N VAL A 229 11.72 -8.09 -24.11
CA VAL A 229 11.12 -7.10 -24.98
C VAL A 229 9.65 -6.93 -24.63
N MET A 230 9.32 -5.81 -24.02
CA MET A 230 7.95 -5.46 -23.66
C MET A 230 7.17 -5.12 -24.94
N LYS A 231 6.09 -5.84 -25.20
CA LYS A 231 5.18 -5.62 -26.35
C LYS A 231 3.89 -4.88 -25.98
N THR A 232 3.72 -4.61 -24.69
CA THR A 232 2.60 -3.88 -24.12
C THR A 232 3.12 -2.82 -23.15
N ALA A 233 2.27 -1.86 -22.78
CA ALA A 233 2.61 -0.87 -21.76
C ALA A 233 3.13 -1.55 -20.49
N ILE A 234 4.14 -0.92 -19.87
CA ILE A 234 4.76 -1.44 -18.65
C ILE A 234 3.70 -1.41 -17.54
N ASN A 235 3.37 -2.58 -17.03
CA ASN A 235 2.45 -2.76 -15.92
C ASN A 235 2.95 -3.93 -15.06
N LEU A 236 3.98 -3.66 -14.28
CA LEU A 236 4.69 -4.64 -13.47
C LEU A 236 4.51 -4.30 -11.98
N SER A 237 4.38 -5.33 -11.18
CA SER A 237 4.32 -5.22 -9.72
C SER A 237 5.02 -6.41 -9.10
N ASN A 238 5.82 -6.18 -8.07
CA ASN A 238 6.42 -7.24 -7.26
C ASN A 238 5.53 -7.66 -6.09
N GLY A 239 4.30 -7.17 -6.06
CA GLY A 239 3.32 -7.61 -5.08
C GLY A 239 2.98 -9.09 -5.21
N GLY A 240 2.70 -9.73 -4.07
CA GLY A 240 2.44 -11.17 -4.02
C GLY A 240 3.67 -12.04 -4.29
N ASN A 241 4.87 -11.51 -4.06
CA ASN A 241 6.15 -12.18 -4.35
C ASN A 241 6.38 -12.48 -5.85
N THR A 242 5.86 -11.63 -6.72
CA THR A 242 6.07 -11.74 -8.17
C THR A 242 7.34 -11.00 -8.58
N VAL A 243 8.28 -11.70 -9.17
CA VAL A 243 9.48 -11.08 -9.75
C VAL A 243 9.20 -10.49 -11.13
N PHE A 244 9.91 -9.43 -11.52
CA PHE A 244 9.71 -8.76 -12.83
C PHE A 244 10.16 -9.62 -14.01
N ALA A 245 11.18 -10.42 -13.81
CA ALA A 245 11.62 -11.45 -14.77
C ALA A 245 12.35 -12.59 -14.01
N PRO A 246 12.49 -13.78 -14.60
CA PRO A 246 13.25 -14.87 -14.01
C PRO A 246 14.67 -14.44 -13.64
N GLY A 247 15.08 -14.71 -12.39
CA GLY A 247 16.39 -14.34 -11.86
C GLY A 247 16.51 -12.93 -11.27
N VAL A 248 15.46 -12.09 -11.40
CA VAL A 248 15.39 -10.77 -10.77
C VAL A 248 14.95 -10.91 -9.32
N ASN A 249 15.62 -10.21 -8.42
CA ASN A 249 15.26 -10.19 -7.00
C ASN A 249 13.91 -9.47 -6.79
N LEU A 250 13.22 -9.79 -5.68
CA LEU A 250 12.02 -9.05 -5.25
C LEU A 250 12.34 -7.65 -4.74
N THR A 251 13.54 -7.46 -4.17
CA THR A 251 14.03 -6.20 -3.61
C THR A 251 15.47 -5.98 -4.04
N HIS A 252 15.98 -4.75 -3.92
CA HIS A 252 17.36 -4.39 -4.27
C HIS A 252 17.72 -4.73 -5.73
N PHE A 253 16.81 -4.42 -6.63
CA PHE A 253 17.01 -4.55 -8.06
C PHE A 253 16.78 -3.21 -8.76
N SER A 254 17.16 -3.11 -10.02
CA SER A 254 16.84 -1.99 -10.89
C SER A 254 16.49 -2.47 -12.29
N ALA A 255 15.71 -1.67 -13.00
CA ALA A 255 15.29 -1.95 -14.35
C ALA A 255 15.53 -0.73 -15.26
N ARG A 256 15.81 -0.99 -16.54
CA ARG A 256 15.87 0.02 -17.58
C ARG A 256 14.98 -0.41 -18.74
N TYR A 257 14.14 0.49 -19.20
CA TYR A 257 13.25 0.30 -20.33
C TYR A 257 13.63 1.26 -21.43
N GLU A 258 13.97 0.76 -22.60
CA GLU A 258 14.47 1.56 -23.72
C GLU A 258 13.65 1.23 -24.97
N GLY A 259 13.19 2.25 -25.69
CA GLY A 259 12.43 2.09 -26.93
C GLY A 259 12.45 3.33 -27.78
N VAL A 260 12.20 3.17 -29.06
CA VAL A 260 12.06 4.28 -30.02
C VAL A 260 10.59 4.51 -30.28
N LEU A 261 10.13 5.70 -29.95
CA LEU A 261 8.76 6.16 -30.19
C LEU A 261 8.69 6.73 -31.59
N THR A 262 7.82 6.17 -32.45
CA THR A 262 7.71 6.55 -33.87
C THR A 262 6.27 6.98 -34.14
N PRO A 263 5.92 8.25 -33.91
CA PRO A 263 4.60 8.77 -34.25
C PRO A 263 4.39 8.86 -35.74
N ASP A 264 3.15 8.64 -36.21
CA ASP A 264 2.79 8.74 -37.64
C ASP A 264 2.59 10.18 -38.10
N ARG A 265 2.50 11.12 -37.17
CA ARG A 265 2.30 12.56 -37.38
C ARG A 265 2.80 13.34 -36.15
N ASP A 266 2.95 14.66 -36.33
CA ASP A 266 3.21 15.55 -35.19
C ASP A 266 2.00 15.54 -34.22
N GLU A 267 2.23 15.13 -33.00
CA GLU A 267 1.20 15.08 -31.95
C GLU A 267 1.80 15.30 -30.57
N ASN A 268 0.97 15.81 -29.66
CA ASN A 268 1.33 15.91 -28.25
C ASN A 268 1.00 14.59 -27.54
N LEU A 269 1.99 14.00 -26.89
CA LEU A 269 1.82 12.79 -26.12
C LEU A 269 1.97 13.10 -24.63
N THR A 270 1.12 12.52 -23.81
CA THR A 270 1.23 12.58 -22.36
C THR A 270 1.84 11.27 -21.87
N ILE A 271 2.94 11.37 -21.13
CA ILE A 271 3.55 10.21 -20.47
C ILE A 271 3.03 10.14 -19.03
N ASN A 272 2.23 9.12 -18.74
CA ASN A 272 1.76 8.82 -17.40
C ASN A 272 2.67 7.77 -16.78
N MET A 273 3.24 8.07 -15.62
CA MET A 273 4.12 7.17 -14.89
C MET A 273 3.56 6.93 -13.50
N GLY A 274 3.29 5.66 -13.17
CA GLY A 274 3.02 5.19 -11.82
C GLY A 274 4.22 4.39 -11.34
N ILE A 275 4.84 4.81 -10.27
CA ILE A 275 6.06 4.19 -9.72
C ILE A 275 5.97 4.18 -8.20
N ASP A 276 6.57 3.18 -7.60
CA ASP A 276 6.64 3.08 -6.13
C ASP A 276 7.98 3.61 -5.60
N ASP A 277 9.09 3.30 -6.25
CA ASP A 277 10.43 3.78 -5.87
C ASP A 277 10.94 4.91 -6.78
N GLY A 278 12.24 5.09 -6.85
CA GLY A 278 12.87 6.11 -7.68
C GLY A 278 12.77 5.82 -9.17
N CYS A 279 12.63 6.85 -9.99
CA CYS A 279 12.69 6.72 -11.44
C CYS A 279 13.42 7.87 -12.11
N ARG A 280 13.84 7.60 -13.34
CA ARG A 280 14.35 8.61 -14.28
C ARG A 280 13.71 8.38 -15.65
N LEU A 281 13.17 9.44 -16.22
CA LEU A 281 12.72 9.46 -17.61
C LEU A 281 13.70 10.30 -18.43
N ILE A 282 14.20 9.73 -19.49
CA ILE A 282 15.10 10.39 -20.44
C ILE A 282 14.45 10.31 -21.82
N VAL A 283 14.32 11.42 -22.51
CA VAL A 283 13.81 11.51 -23.88
C VAL A 283 14.86 12.22 -24.72
N ASP A 284 15.34 11.58 -25.77
CA ASP A 284 16.35 12.08 -26.70
C ASP A 284 17.62 12.63 -26.02
N GLY A 285 18.00 12.02 -24.91
CA GLY A 285 19.16 12.37 -24.09
C GLY A 285 18.88 13.37 -22.96
N ASP A 286 17.73 14.04 -22.99
CA ASP A 286 17.32 14.99 -21.95
C ASP A 286 16.60 14.28 -20.79
N THR A 287 16.99 14.58 -19.58
CA THR A 287 16.32 14.04 -18.39
C THR A 287 15.08 14.88 -18.08
N ILE A 288 13.91 14.31 -18.36
CA ILE A 288 12.61 14.95 -18.13
C ILE A 288 12.12 14.75 -16.69
N VAL A 289 12.33 13.53 -16.13
CA VAL A 289 11.99 13.20 -14.74
C VAL A 289 13.21 12.59 -14.06
N ASN A 290 13.48 13.00 -12.83
CA ASN A 290 14.54 12.45 -11.99
C ASN A 290 14.07 12.42 -10.52
N MET A 291 13.42 11.35 -10.13
CA MET A 291 12.89 11.14 -8.78
C MET A 291 13.74 10.06 -8.10
N ARG A 292 14.46 10.43 -7.05
CA ARG A 292 15.37 9.51 -6.35
C ARG A 292 14.69 8.70 -5.25
N GLU A 293 13.59 9.19 -4.71
CA GLU A 293 12.80 8.53 -3.68
C GLU A 293 11.33 8.94 -3.84
N CYS A 294 10.44 8.00 -3.92
CA CYS A 294 9.00 8.24 -3.96
C CYS A 294 8.31 7.69 -2.71
N TRP A 295 8.14 8.54 -1.71
CA TRP A 295 7.02 8.41 -0.79
C TRP A 295 5.97 9.48 -1.17
N GLY A 296 4.96 9.06 -1.92
CA GLY A 296 3.68 9.75 -1.98
C GLY A 296 3.62 11.12 -2.66
N ARG A 297 4.33 11.36 -3.79
CA ARG A 297 4.03 12.52 -4.63
C ARG A 297 3.79 12.09 -6.07
N VAL A 298 2.55 12.19 -6.49
CA VAL A 298 2.21 12.32 -7.92
C VAL A 298 2.67 13.72 -8.32
N ALA A 299 3.68 13.79 -9.19
CA ALA A 299 4.03 15.05 -9.83
C ALA A 299 2.91 15.48 -10.79
N PRO A 300 2.59 16.77 -10.87
CA PRO A 300 1.54 17.31 -11.74
C PRO A 300 1.86 17.11 -13.21
#